data_17d0b71f2af098c7aa251ceb5b5d870c
#
_entry.id   17d0b71f2af098c7aa251ceb5b5d870c
#
_cell.length_a   1.000
_cell.length_b   1.000
_cell.length_c   1.000
_cell.angle_alpha   90.00
_cell.angle_beta   90.00
_cell.angle_gamma   90.00
#
_symmetry.space_group_name_H-M   'P 1'
#
loop_
_entity.id
_entity.type
_entity.pdbx_description
1 polymer ?
#
loop_
_entity_poly.entity_id
_entity_poly.type
_entity_poly.pdbx_seq_one_letter_code
_entity_poly.pdbx_strand_id
1 'polypeptide(L)'
;MSRVQQKLTRGETANALVKDNNWWHGPSWLKDSEDQWPEQKFKVETDTQNLERLSTYVQVTIPEEENALDITKFSSLEKLLRVTAWVKRFVAKLRKRACEEGPLTVLEIQEAEEYWIKQVQRANYFSDIQQLERNNLITPDSKLYSLAPYLDSRGILRVRGRLEQAELIDDEKHPIILPKTKFTELVIFSEHIKVFHSGVMATLSKVRNKFWIPKGRQVVKKVINACLVCKKFAVKPAKQLTGQLPRDRVVQSNPFTVVGIDLTGAVTIREKRITTKRCT
;
A
#
# COMPACT_ATOMS: atom_id res chain seq x y z
N MET A 1 -3.17 -31.07 -14.98
CA MET A 1 -2.93 -31.26 -13.53
C MET A 1 -2.60 -32.74 -13.28
N SER A 2 -1.43 -33.02 -12.73
CA SER A 2 -0.99 -34.40 -12.51
C SER A 2 -1.84 -35.08 -11.43
N ARG A 3 -2.10 -36.38 -11.55
CA ARG A 3 -2.84 -37.21 -10.56
C ARG A 3 -2.32 -37.05 -9.11
N VAL A 4 -1.10 -36.60 -8.94
CA VAL A 4 -0.45 -36.36 -7.63
C VAL A 4 -1.06 -35.15 -6.91
N GLN A 5 -1.39 -34.06 -7.60
CA GLN A 5 -2.00 -32.87 -7.01
C GLN A 5 -3.45 -33.10 -6.56
N GLN A 6 -4.16 -34.04 -7.16
CA GLN A 6 -5.54 -34.35 -6.78
C GLN A 6 -5.65 -35.15 -5.47
N LYS A 7 -4.60 -35.85 -5.05
CA LYS A 7 -4.61 -36.67 -3.83
C LYS A 7 -4.60 -35.82 -2.56
N LEU A 8 -3.86 -34.70 -2.54
CA LEU A 8 -3.82 -33.77 -1.40
C LEU A 8 -5.17 -33.07 -1.18
N THR A 9 -5.86 -32.73 -2.27
CA THR A 9 -7.15 -32.00 -2.19
C THR A 9 -8.34 -32.89 -1.83
N ARG A 10 -8.22 -34.22 -1.94
CA ARG A 10 -9.29 -35.19 -1.64
C ARG A 10 -9.14 -35.85 -0.27
N GLY A 11 -8.13 -35.51 0.53
CA GLY A 11 -8.00 -35.95 1.93
C GLY A 11 -7.71 -37.44 2.07
N GLU A 12 -6.62 -37.95 1.55
CA GLU A 12 -6.17 -39.34 1.80
C GLU A 12 -5.59 -39.51 3.21
N THR A 13 -5.70 -40.71 3.76
CA THR A 13 -5.18 -41.03 5.09
C THR A 13 -3.64 -41.12 5.07
N ALA A 14 -3.00 -40.81 6.19
CA ALA A 14 -1.53 -40.86 6.32
C ALA A 14 -0.98 -42.27 5.98
N ASN A 15 -1.67 -43.34 6.35
CA ASN A 15 -1.27 -44.71 6.03
C ASN A 15 -1.34 -45.06 4.52
N ALA A 16 -2.24 -44.42 3.78
CA ALA A 16 -2.32 -44.59 2.34
C ALA A 16 -1.17 -43.84 1.65
N LEU A 17 -0.80 -42.65 2.12
CA LEU A 17 0.32 -41.85 1.60
C LEU A 17 1.66 -42.52 1.87
N VAL A 18 1.88 -43.13 3.03
CA VAL A 18 3.14 -43.85 3.37
C VAL A 18 3.36 -45.02 2.42
N LYS A 19 2.30 -45.69 1.97
CA LYS A 19 2.38 -46.84 1.06
C LYS A 19 2.41 -46.46 -0.43
N ASP A 20 2.21 -45.19 -0.74
CA ASP A 20 2.16 -44.72 -2.14
C ASP A 20 3.57 -44.43 -2.66
N ASN A 21 4.14 -45.40 -3.37
CA ASN A 21 5.48 -45.29 -3.94
C ASN A 21 5.59 -44.15 -4.99
N ASN A 22 4.50 -43.86 -5.70
CA ASN A 22 4.46 -42.76 -6.67
C ASN A 22 4.44 -41.37 -5.98
N TRP A 23 3.98 -41.31 -4.75
CA TRP A 23 4.02 -40.08 -3.95
C TRP A 23 5.46 -39.72 -3.55
N TRP A 24 6.22 -40.71 -3.10
CA TRP A 24 7.56 -40.49 -2.55
C TRP A 24 8.67 -40.47 -3.63
N HIS A 25 8.51 -41.22 -4.70
CA HIS A 25 9.56 -41.43 -5.69
C HIS A 25 9.18 -40.99 -7.11
N GLY A 26 7.94 -40.48 -7.29
CA GLY A 26 7.40 -40.13 -8.60
C GLY A 26 7.03 -41.37 -9.44
N PRO A 27 6.49 -41.14 -10.66
CA PRO A 27 6.19 -42.20 -11.60
C PRO A 27 7.46 -42.95 -12.03
N SER A 28 7.37 -44.27 -12.25
CA SER A 28 8.51 -45.13 -12.55
C SER A 28 9.29 -44.71 -13.79
N TRP A 29 8.64 -44.13 -14.78
CA TRP A 29 9.25 -43.65 -16.03
C TRP A 29 10.18 -42.43 -15.83
N LEU A 30 10.15 -41.74 -14.71
CA LEU A 30 11.09 -40.65 -14.40
C LEU A 30 12.53 -41.13 -14.23
N LYS A 31 12.76 -42.45 -14.06
CA LYS A 31 14.08 -43.06 -13.95
C LYS A 31 14.67 -43.40 -15.31
N ASP A 32 13.85 -43.39 -16.37
CA ASP A 32 14.23 -43.72 -17.71
C ASP A 32 14.77 -42.48 -18.43
N SER A 33 15.52 -42.69 -19.55
CA SER A 33 16.02 -41.57 -20.35
C SER A 33 14.89 -40.76 -20.97
N GLU A 34 15.10 -39.47 -21.21
CA GLU A 34 14.09 -38.54 -21.74
C GLU A 34 13.39 -39.02 -23.01
N ASP A 35 14.09 -39.81 -23.84
CA ASP A 35 13.57 -40.40 -25.08
C ASP A 35 12.48 -41.47 -24.83
N GLN A 36 12.43 -42.00 -23.61
CA GLN A 36 11.45 -43.05 -23.22
C GLN A 36 10.30 -42.50 -22.40
N TRP A 37 10.26 -41.19 -22.20
CA TRP A 37 9.15 -40.56 -21.45
C TRP A 37 7.86 -40.62 -22.28
N PRO A 38 6.70 -40.88 -21.65
CA PRO A 38 5.45 -40.96 -22.36
C PRO A 38 5.08 -39.60 -22.96
N GLU A 39 4.91 -39.58 -24.30
CA GLU A 39 4.42 -38.40 -25.00
C GLU A 39 3.02 -38.02 -24.46
N GLN A 40 2.87 -36.83 -23.91
CA GLN A 40 1.58 -36.29 -23.52
C GLN A 40 0.80 -35.89 -24.78
N LYS A 41 0.02 -36.80 -25.32
CA LYS A 41 -1.00 -36.46 -26.32
C LYS A 41 -2.15 -35.76 -25.58
N PHE A 42 -2.13 -34.45 -25.50
CA PHE A 42 -3.30 -33.67 -25.11
C PHE A 42 -4.35 -33.85 -26.20
N LYS A 43 -5.32 -34.74 -25.95
CA LYS A 43 -6.60 -34.65 -26.66
C LYS A 43 -7.31 -33.42 -26.13
N VAL A 44 -7.21 -32.32 -26.86
CA VAL A 44 -8.12 -31.20 -26.69
C VAL A 44 -9.47 -31.69 -27.21
N GLU A 45 -10.29 -32.26 -26.35
CA GLU A 45 -11.71 -32.41 -26.62
C GLU A 45 -12.29 -31.00 -26.65
N THR A 46 -12.45 -30.49 -27.85
CA THR A 46 -13.19 -29.26 -28.12
C THR A 46 -14.67 -29.55 -27.92
N ASP A 47 -15.08 -29.78 -26.68
CA ASP A 47 -16.48 -29.77 -26.32
C ASP A 47 -16.92 -28.31 -26.11
N THR A 48 -17.28 -27.69 -27.24
CA THR A 48 -17.67 -26.30 -27.36
C THR A 48 -19.02 -25.97 -26.69
N GLN A 49 -19.69 -26.96 -26.07
CA GLN A 49 -20.99 -26.75 -25.47
C GLN A 49 -21.00 -26.52 -23.96
N ASN A 50 -19.89 -26.77 -23.25
CA ASN A 50 -19.77 -26.57 -21.82
C ASN A 50 -18.67 -25.52 -21.42
N LEU A 51 -18.23 -24.71 -22.34
CA LEU A 51 -17.60 -23.45 -21.97
C LEU A 51 -18.72 -22.59 -21.36
N GLU A 52 -18.77 -22.57 -20.02
CA GLU A 52 -19.36 -21.42 -19.33
C GLU A 52 -18.86 -20.20 -20.08
N ARG A 53 -19.79 -19.41 -20.62
CA ARG A 53 -19.47 -18.09 -21.16
C ARG A 53 -18.87 -17.30 -20.01
N LEU A 54 -17.58 -17.46 -19.77
CA LEU A 54 -16.78 -16.41 -19.24
C LEU A 54 -17.09 -15.24 -20.15
N SER A 55 -17.96 -14.34 -19.66
CA SER A 55 -18.09 -13.03 -20.26
C SER A 55 -16.67 -12.58 -20.50
N THR A 56 -16.29 -12.56 -21.76
CA THR A 56 -15.00 -12.09 -22.20
C THR A 56 -15.00 -10.64 -21.79
N TYR A 57 -14.58 -10.35 -20.57
CA TYR A 57 -13.99 -9.07 -20.32
C TYR A 57 -12.83 -9.04 -21.30
N VAL A 58 -13.05 -8.43 -22.45
CA VAL A 58 -11.96 -7.91 -23.25
C VAL A 58 -11.27 -6.97 -22.30
N GLN A 59 -10.31 -7.51 -21.58
CA GLN A 59 -9.32 -6.71 -20.92
C GLN A 59 -8.62 -6.06 -22.10
N VAL A 60 -9.13 -4.89 -22.49
CA VAL A 60 -8.39 -3.98 -23.35
C VAL A 60 -7.15 -3.70 -22.52
N THR A 61 -6.11 -4.47 -22.80
CA THR A 61 -4.76 -4.12 -22.43
C THR A 61 -4.53 -2.85 -23.22
N ILE A 62 -4.94 -1.72 -22.63
CA ILE A 62 -4.41 -0.41 -23.02
C ILE A 62 -2.91 -0.65 -22.88
N PRO A 63 -2.11 -0.55 -23.97
CA PRO A 63 -0.67 -0.64 -23.81
C PRO A 63 -0.35 0.34 -22.69
N GLU A 64 0.14 -0.17 -21.57
CA GLU A 64 0.68 0.67 -20.53
C GLU A 64 1.69 1.52 -21.31
N GLU A 65 1.38 2.79 -21.51
CA GLU A 65 2.39 3.74 -21.94
C GLU A 65 3.52 3.46 -20.97
N GLU A 66 4.62 2.89 -21.48
CA GLU A 66 5.78 2.56 -20.68
C GLU A 66 6.16 3.86 -19.98
N ASN A 67 5.66 4.01 -18.74
CA ASN A 67 6.01 5.16 -17.95
C ASN A 67 7.52 5.09 -17.79
N ALA A 68 8.23 6.03 -18.34
CA ALA A 68 9.70 6.10 -18.31
C ALA A 68 10.24 5.97 -16.86
N LEU A 69 9.35 6.12 -15.87
CA LEU A 69 9.63 6.00 -14.45
C LEU A 69 8.68 4.99 -13.80
N ASP A 70 9.25 3.93 -13.26
CA ASP A 70 8.53 2.95 -12.46
C ASP A 70 8.30 3.48 -11.04
N ILE A 71 7.04 3.78 -10.70
CA ILE A 71 6.64 4.34 -9.40
C ILE A 71 6.94 3.38 -8.23
N THR A 72 7.01 2.06 -8.47
CA THR A 72 7.24 1.08 -7.42
C THR A 72 8.63 1.18 -6.80
N LYS A 73 9.59 1.74 -7.53
CA LYS A 73 10.98 1.96 -7.08
C LYS A 73 11.11 3.11 -6.09
N PHE A 74 10.06 3.90 -5.89
CA PHE A 74 10.11 5.08 -5.02
C PHE A 74 9.41 4.81 -3.68
N SER A 75 10.10 5.15 -2.61
CA SER A 75 9.57 5.10 -1.23
C SER A 75 9.13 6.48 -0.71
N SER A 76 9.50 7.57 -1.38
CA SER A 76 9.19 8.95 -1.00
C SER A 76 8.52 9.69 -2.16
N LEU A 77 7.42 10.40 -1.85
CA LEU A 77 6.74 11.27 -2.81
C LEU A 77 7.68 12.37 -3.33
N GLU A 78 8.38 13.04 -2.42
CA GLU A 78 9.29 14.13 -2.78
C GLU A 78 10.37 13.66 -3.77
N LYS A 79 10.98 12.51 -3.52
CA LYS A 79 11.98 11.94 -4.43
C LYS A 79 11.37 11.63 -5.80
N LEU A 80 10.17 11.06 -5.85
CA LEU A 80 9.45 10.77 -7.09
C LEU A 80 9.22 12.07 -7.88
N LEU A 81 8.68 13.10 -7.25
CA LEU A 81 8.36 14.37 -7.92
C LEU A 81 9.62 15.07 -8.43
N ARG A 82 10.69 15.11 -7.64
CA ARG A 82 11.97 15.73 -8.05
C ARG A 82 12.60 15.00 -9.24
N VAL A 83 12.62 13.66 -9.22
CA VAL A 83 13.14 12.88 -10.36
C VAL A 83 12.28 13.12 -11.60
N THR A 84 10.97 13.13 -11.45
CA THR A 84 10.05 13.41 -12.57
C THR A 84 10.27 14.82 -13.14
N ALA A 85 10.44 15.82 -12.29
CA ALA A 85 10.72 17.18 -12.72
C ALA A 85 12.03 17.28 -13.52
N TRP A 86 13.10 16.61 -13.06
CA TRP A 86 14.36 16.53 -13.80
C TRP A 86 14.20 15.84 -15.15
N VAL A 87 13.45 14.74 -15.22
CA VAL A 87 13.19 14.04 -16.49
C VAL A 87 12.39 14.94 -17.43
N LYS A 88 11.35 15.64 -16.95
CA LYS A 88 10.57 16.59 -17.75
C LYS A 88 11.45 17.73 -18.28
N ARG A 89 12.32 18.30 -17.45
CA ARG A 89 13.28 19.34 -17.84
C ARG A 89 14.25 18.81 -18.92
N PHE A 90 14.76 17.60 -18.75
CA PHE A 90 15.63 16.96 -19.74
C PHE A 90 14.90 16.78 -21.08
N VAL A 91 13.69 16.26 -21.09
CA VAL A 91 12.87 16.10 -22.31
C VAL A 91 12.57 17.45 -22.95
N ALA A 92 12.29 18.49 -22.16
CA ALA A 92 12.06 19.84 -22.69
C ALA A 92 13.32 20.40 -23.36
N LYS A 93 14.51 20.20 -22.77
CA LYS A 93 15.80 20.58 -23.39
C LYS A 93 16.06 19.82 -24.69
N LEU A 94 15.79 18.51 -24.74
CA LEU A 94 15.90 17.73 -25.99
C LEU A 94 14.97 18.26 -27.08
N ARG A 95 13.79 18.74 -26.71
CA ARG A 95 12.82 19.36 -27.65
C ARG A 95 13.12 20.84 -27.95
N LYS A 96 14.28 21.34 -27.53
CA LYS A 96 14.71 22.75 -27.69
C LYS A 96 13.70 23.77 -27.14
N ARG A 97 12.96 23.40 -26.08
CA ARG A 97 12.09 24.34 -25.38
C ARG A 97 12.90 25.12 -24.33
N ALA A 98 12.51 26.38 -24.10
CA ALA A 98 13.11 27.17 -23.04
C ALA A 98 12.92 26.47 -21.69
N CYS A 99 13.99 26.31 -20.95
CA CYS A 99 14.01 25.72 -19.60
C CYS A 99 14.81 26.61 -18.67
N GLU A 100 14.36 26.73 -17.45
CA GLU A 100 15.11 27.42 -16.41
C GLU A 100 16.42 26.66 -16.07
N GLU A 101 17.49 27.41 -15.85
CA GLU A 101 18.75 26.86 -15.39
C GLU A 101 18.83 26.95 -13.85
N GLY A 102 19.55 26.01 -13.23
CA GLY A 102 19.71 25.99 -11.78
C GLY A 102 18.84 24.95 -11.06
N PRO A 103 18.52 25.15 -9.76
CA PRO A 103 17.73 24.22 -8.96
C PRO A 103 16.28 24.12 -9.50
N LEU A 104 15.59 23.02 -9.12
CA LEU A 104 14.19 22.85 -9.49
C LEU A 104 13.31 23.92 -8.87
N THR A 105 12.44 24.51 -9.67
CA THR A 105 11.45 25.48 -9.22
C THR A 105 10.22 24.79 -8.62
N VAL A 106 9.44 25.54 -7.83
CA VAL A 106 8.18 25.05 -7.26
C VAL A 106 7.19 24.66 -8.35
N LEU A 107 7.15 25.42 -9.44
CA LEU A 107 6.27 25.16 -10.59
C LEU A 107 6.59 23.82 -11.25
N GLU A 108 7.86 23.49 -11.45
CA GLU A 108 8.27 22.21 -12.03
C GLU A 108 7.89 21.02 -11.16
N ILE A 109 7.96 21.17 -9.83
CA ILE A 109 7.52 20.14 -8.90
C ILE A 109 6.00 19.98 -8.93
N GLN A 110 5.25 21.09 -9.02
CA GLN A 110 3.79 21.07 -9.17
C GLN A 110 3.38 20.40 -10.49
N GLU A 111 4.04 20.72 -11.59
CA GLU A 111 3.80 20.06 -12.88
C GLU A 111 4.12 18.56 -12.85
N ALA A 112 5.15 18.15 -12.09
CA ALA A 112 5.45 16.74 -11.89
C ALA A 112 4.35 16.04 -11.06
N GLU A 113 3.79 16.70 -10.05
CA GLU A 113 2.65 16.20 -9.27
C GLU A 113 1.41 16.05 -10.16
N GLU A 114 1.09 17.07 -10.94
CA GLU A 114 -0.03 17.03 -11.90
C GLU A 114 0.11 15.92 -12.94
N TYR A 115 1.32 15.69 -13.43
CA TYR A 115 1.60 14.58 -14.34
C TYR A 115 1.20 13.24 -13.72
N TRP A 116 1.65 12.95 -12.51
CA TRP A 116 1.31 11.71 -11.83
C TRP A 116 -0.17 11.59 -11.48
N ILE A 117 -0.81 12.69 -11.08
CA ILE A 117 -2.25 12.72 -10.82
C ILE A 117 -3.01 12.33 -12.08
N LYS A 118 -2.69 12.95 -13.23
CA LYS A 118 -3.33 12.64 -14.51
C LYS A 118 -3.10 11.19 -14.94
N GLN A 119 -1.87 10.69 -14.77
CA GLN A 119 -1.54 9.30 -15.11
C GLN A 119 -2.38 8.30 -14.28
N VAL A 120 -2.42 8.47 -12.96
CA VAL A 120 -3.19 7.54 -12.12
C VAL A 120 -4.70 7.67 -12.30
N GLN A 121 -5.20 8.88 -12.62
CA GLN A 121 -6.61 9.09 -12.93
C GLN A 121 -6.97 8.44 -14.26
N ARG A 122 -6.19 8.65 -15.32
CA ARG A 122 -6.40 8.02 -16.64
C ARG A 122 -6.36 6.49 -16.55
N ALA A 123 -5.38 5.92 -15.84
CA ALA A 123 -5.25 4.49 -15.69
C ALA A 123 -6.44 3.83 -14.96
N ASN A 124 -7.13 4.55 -14.05
CA ASN A 124 -8.18 3.97 -13.21
C ASN A 124 -9.59 4.46 -13.53
N TYR A 125 -9.75 5.63 -14.15
CA TYR A 125 -11.03 6.29 -14.42
C TYR A 125 -11.16 6.70 -15.89
N PHE A 126 -10.54 5.95 -16.80
CA PHE A 126 -10.51 6.29 -18.23
C PHE A 126 -11.90 6.48 -18.82
N SER A 127 -12.82 5.54 -18.56
CA SER A 127 -14.22 5.61 -19.06
C SER A 127 -14.96 6.84 -18.53
N ASP A 128 -14.77 7.16 -17.25
CA ASP A 128 -15.44 8.30 -16.61
C ASP A 128 -14.90 9.62 -17.16
N ILE A 129 -13.58 9.73 -17.35
CA ILE A 129 -12.93 10.89 -17.94
C ILE A 129 -13.43 11.09 -19.37
N GLN A 130 -13.46 10.03 -20.20
CA GLN A 130 -13.93 10.11 -21.57
C GLN A 130 -15.41 10.54 -21.66
N GLN A 131 -16.26 10.09 -20.75
CA GLN A 131 -17.66 10.52 -20.68
C GLN A 131 -17.79 12.00 -20.30
N LEU A 132 -16.97 12.46 -19.34
CA LEU A 132 -16.95 13.88 -18.95
C LEU A 132 -16.43 14.79 -20.09
N GLU A 133 -15.43 14.36 -20.85
CA GLU A 133 -14.92 15.08 -21.99
C GLU A 133 -15.95 15.23 -23.11
N ARG A 134 -16.81 14.21 -23.31
CA ARG A 134 -17.84 14.20 -24.36
C ARG A 134 -19.13 14.90 -23.95
N ASN A 135 -19.65 14.57 -22.77
CA ASN A 135 -21.03 14.88 -22.38
C ASN A 135 -21.12 15.73 -21.12
N ASN A 136 -20.02 16.04 -20.45
CA ASN A 136 -19.97 16.67 -19.10
C ASN A 136 -20.78 15.93 -18.02
N LEU A 137 -21.18 14.68 -18.27
CA LEU A 137 -22.00 13.85 -17.37
C LEU A 137 -21.42 12.44 -17.31
N ILE A 138 -21.52 11.83 -16.12
CA ILE A 138 -21.13 10.44 -15.88
C ILE A 138 -22.39 9.57 -15.76
N THR A 139 -22.29 8.33 -16.21
CA THR A 139 -23.38 7.33 -16.08
C THR A 139 -23.64 7.00 -14.61
N PRO A 140 -24.89 6.72 -14.22
CA PRO A 140 -25.27 6.35 -12.84
C PRO A 140 -24.54 5.09 -12.32
N ASP A 141 -24.09 4.22 -13.22
CA ASP A 141 -23.37 2.98 -12.88
C ASP A 141 -21.93 3.22 -12.41
N SER A 142 -21.40 4.42 -12.62
CA SER A 142 -20.05 4.75 -12.19
C SER A 142 -19.96 4.85 -10.67
N LYS A 143 -18.84 4.30 -10.13
CA LYS A 143 -18.50 4.44 -8.69
C LYS A 143 -18.27 5.88 -8.24
N LEU A 144 -18.04 6.79 -9.18
CA LEU A 144 -17.82 8.21 -8.93
C LEU A 144 -19.10 9.04 -9.04
N TYR A 145 -20.20 8.48 -9.52
CA TYR A 145 -21.46 9.21 -9.75
C TYR A 145 -21.92 10.02 -8.53
N SER A 146 -21.86 9.42 -7.33
CA SER A 146 -22.27 10.07 -6.08
C SER A 146 -21.40 11.26 -5.68
N LEU A 147 -20.22 11.41 -6.28
CA LEU A 147 -19.29 12.50 -6.01
C LEU A 147 -19.49 13.69 -6.96
N ALA A 148 -20.39 13.55 -7.95
CA ALA A 148 -20.62 14.53 -9.01
C ALA A 148 -19.29 15.08 -9.60
N PRO A 149 -18.39 14.24 -10.12
CA PRO A 149 -17.07 14.66 -10.53
C PRO A 149 -17.13 15.54 -11.78
N TYR A 150 -16.11 16.38 -11.94
CA TYR A 150 -15.92 17.20 -13.13
C TYR A 150 -14.43 17.31 -13.46
N LEU A 151 -14.11 17.71 -14.69
CA LEU A 151 -12.76 18.00 -15.12
C LEU A 151 -12.47 19.51 -14.96
N ASP A 152 -11.36 19.82 -14.31
CA ASP A 152 -10.91 21.22 -14.22
C ASP A 152 -10.26 21.68 -15.54
N SER A 153 -9.89 22.97 -15.62
CA SER A 153 -9.23 23.57 -16.81
C SER A 153 -7.92 22.87 -17.19
N ARG A 154 -7.32 22.13 -16.27
CA ARG A 154 -6.08 21.37 -16.49
C ARG A 154 -6.37 19.92 -16.88
N GLY A 155 -7.63 19.48 -16.93
CA GLY A 155 -8.03 18.11 -17.23
C GLY A 155 -7.80 17.15 -16.05
N ILE A 156 -7.85 17.64 -14.82
CA ILE A 156 -7.78 16.85 -13.60
C ILE A 156 -9.18 16.59 -13.06
N LEU A 157 -9.48 15.34 -12.70
CA LEU A 157 -10.76 14.91 -12.17
C LEU A 157 -10.90 15.35 -10.71
N ARG A 158 -11.93 16.17 -10.43
CA ARG A 158 -12.22 16.73 -9.10
C ARG A 158 -13.63 16.40 -8.65
N VAL A 159 -13.85 16.46 -7.33
CA VAL A 159 -15.20 16.34 -6.73
C VAL A 159 -15.88 17.69 -6.79
N ARG A 160 -17.15 17.71 -7.23
CA ARG A 160 -18.00 18.90 -7.07
C ARG A 160 -18.59 18.87 -5.66
N GLY A 161 -17.99 19.67 -4.78
CA GLY A 161 -18.44 19.78 -3.39
C GLY A 161 -19.69 20.63 -3.22
N ARG A 162 -20.28 20.62 -2.01
CA ARG A 162 -21.39 21.52 -1.63
C ARG A 162 -20.88 22.83 -1.01
N LEU A 163 -19.58 23.05 -0.98
CA LEU A 163 -18.90 24.14 -0.28
C LEU A 163 -18.57 25.31 -1.22
N GLU A 164 -19.25 25.45 -2.34
CA GLU A 164 -18.94 26.44 -3.37
C GLU A 164 -18.94 27.88 -2.84
N GLN A 165 -19.83 28.19 -1.91
CA GLN A 165 -19.94 29.52 -1.28
C GLN A 165 -19.08 29.69 -0.01
N ALA A 166 -18.33 28.68 0.40
CA ALA A 166 -17.46 28.79 1.57
C ALA A 166 -16.21 29.62 1.24
N GLU A 167 -15.69 30.34 2.22
CA GLU A 167 -14.40 31.05 2.11
C GLU A 167 -13.22 30.12 2.31
N LEU A 168 -13.11 29.10 1.43
CA LEU A 168 -12.06 28.09 1.43
C LEU A 168 -11.21 28.19 0.14
N ILE A 169 -10.04 27.59 0.16
CA ILE A 169 -9.18 27.47 -1.02
C ILE A 169 -9.84 26.50 -2.02
N ASP A 170 -9.65 26.71 -3.32
CA ASP A 170 -10.25 25.88 -4.38
C ASP A 170 -9.99 24.38 -4.21
N ASP A 171 -8.79 23.98 -3.79
CA ASP A 171 -8.46 22.58 -3.55
C ASP A 171 -9.27 21.96 -2.40
N GLU A 172 -9.65 22.76 -1.38
CA GLU A 172 -10.50 22.30 -0.28
C GLU A 172 -11.98 22.23 -0.68
N LYS A 173 -12.43 23.14 -1.55
CA LYS A 173 -13.80 23.12 -2.11
C LYS A 173 -13.97 21.95 -3.08
N HIS A 174 -12.98 21.74 -3.92
CA HIS A 174 -13.00 20.80 -5.04
C HIS A 174 -11.80 19.85 -5.01
N PRO A 175 -11.73 18.93 -4.04
CA PRO A 175 -10.59 18.06 -3.88
C PRO A 175 -10.40 17.13 -5.09
N ILE A 176 -9.15 16.85 -5.40
CA ILE A 176 -8.73 15.99 -6.51
C ILE A 176 -9.05 14.53 -6.16
N ILE A 177 -9.69 13.80 -7.06
CA ILE A 177 -10.01 12.39 -6.87
C ILE A 177 -8.76 11.54 -7.13
N LEU A 178 -8.32 10.76 -6.13
CA LEU A 178 -7.22 9.82 -6.28
C LEU A 178 -7.70 8.38 -6.13
N PRO A 179 -7.36 7.48 -7.07
CA PRO A 179 -7.62 6.06 -6.96
C PRO A 179 -6.68 5.41 -5.91
N LYS A 180 -6.96 4.17 -5.54
CA LYS A 180 -6.13 3.40 -4.60
C LYS A 180 -4.90 2.83 -5.31
N THR A 181 -3.87 3.64 -5.48
CA THR A 181 -2.63 3.28 -6.17
C THR A 181 -1.41 3.50 -5.29
N LYS A 182 -0.24 3.07 -5.77
CA LYS A 182 1.03 3.34 -5.10
C LYS A 182 1.30 4.83 -4.93
N PHE A 183 0.95 5.66 -5.92
CA PHE A 183 1.05 7.12 -5.82
C PHE A 183 0.26 7.65 -4.62
N THR A 184 -0.99 7.20 -4.47
CA THR A 184 -1.85 7.60 -3.34
C THR A 184 -1.26 7.16 -1.98
N GLU A 185 -0.62 5.98 -1.92
CA GLU A 185 0.09 5.56 -0.70
C GLU A 185 1.26 6.49 -0.36
N LEU A 186 2.03 6.93 -1.37
CA LEU A 186 3.12 7.90 -1.19
C LEU A 186 2.60 9.27 -0.72
N VAL A 187 1.50 9.76 -1.31
CA VAL A 187 0.83 11.00 -0.87
C VAL A 187 0.41 10.90 0.58
N ILE A 188 -0.30 9.84 0.96
CA ILE A 188 -0.76 9.62 2.34
C ILE A 188 0.43 9.56 3.29
N PHE A 189 1.49 8.85 2.92
CA PHE A 189 2.67 8.71 3.77
C PHE A 189 3.40 10.05 3.95
N SER A 190 3.51 10.86 2.89
CA SER A 190 4.06 12.22 2.97
C SER A 190 3.25 13.10 3.93
N GLU A 191 1.92 13.10 3.81
CA GLU A 191 1.05 13.88 4.71
C GLU A 191 1.09 13.34 6.15
N HIS A 192 1.25 12.02 6.34
CA HIS A 192 1.41 11.40 7.66
C HIS A 192 2.68 11.87 8.38
N ILE A 193 3.79 12.02 7.66
CA ILE A 193 5.02 12.59 8.20
C ILE A 193 4.82 14.05 8.57
N LYS A 194 4.18 14.86 7.71
CA LYS A 194 3.91 16.29 7.95
C LYS A 194 3.06 16.55 9.19
N VAL A 195 2.14 15.62 9.52
CA VAL A 195 1.36 15.69 10.78
C VAL A 195 2.03 14.97 11.95
N PHE A 196 3.35 14.75 11.87
CA PHE A 196 4.15 14.16 12.96
C PHE A 196 3.59 12.83 13.50
N HIS A 197 3.14 11.94 12.60
CA HIS A 197 2.59 10.63 12.95
C HIS A 197 1.34 10.67 13.86
N SER A 198 0.55 11.74 13.82
CA SER A 198 -0.61 11.99 14.70
C SER A 198 -1.83 11.06 14.48
N GLY A 199 -1.63 9.92 13.83
CA GLY A 199 -2.65 8.88 13.67
C GLY A 199 -3.56 9.06 12.44
N VAL A 200 -4.58 8.18 12.37
CA VAL A 200 -5.41 8.04 11.15
C VAL A 200 -6.27 9.27 10.89
N MET A 201 -6.87 9.86 11.92
CA MET A 201 -7.81 10.95 11.74
C MET A 201 -7.12 12.24 11.31
N ALA A 202 -6.00 12.59 11.95
CA ALA A 202 -5.22 13.79 11.60
C ALA A 202 -4.65 13.67 10.17
N THR A 203 -4.09 12.51 9.81
CA THR A 203 -3.59 12.26 8.44
C THR A 203 -4.71 12.35 7.41
N LEU A 204 -5.89 11.75 7.69
CA LEU A 204 -7.02 11.77 6.78
C LEU A 204 -7.57 13.19 6.58
N SER A 205 -7.66 13.99 7.66
CA SER A 205 -8.06 15.39 7.59
C SER A 205 -7.10 16.19 6.70
N LYS A 206 -5.80 16.03 6.92
CA LYS A 206 -4.78 16.72 6.12
C LYS A 206 -4.80 16.34 4.63
N VAL A 207 -5.00 15.05 4.33
CA VAL A 207 -5.14 14.57 2.94
C VAL A 207 -6.40 15.16 2.29
N ARG A 208 -7.51 15.27 3.03
CA ARG A 208 -8.78 15.79 2.50
C ARG A 208 -8.75 17.26 2.10
N ASN A 209 -7.81 18.03 2.60
CA ASN A 209 -7.65 19.43 2.18
C ASN A 209 -7.31 19.55 0.66
N LYS A 210 -6.75 18.52 0.04
CA LYS A 210 -6.39 18.57 -1.38
C LYS A 210 -6.92 17.37 -2.18
N PHE A 211 -7.07 16.20 -1.53
CA PHE A 211 -7.36 14.94 -2.22
C PHE A 211 -8.57 14.21 -1.64
N TRP A 212 -9.41 13.71 -2.52
CA TRP A 212 -10.48 12.79 -2.18
C TRP A 212 -10.11 11.37 -2.58
N ILE A 213 -10.07 10.47 -1.61
CA ILE A 213 -9.74 9.06 -1.83
C ILE A 213 -10.96 8.20 -1.50
N PRO A 214 -11.51 7.43 -2.45
CA PRO A 214 -12.60 6.50 -2.17
C PRO A 214 -12.24 5.51 -1.06
N LYS A 215 -13.10 5.42 -0.01
CA LYS A 215 -12.81 4.66 1.22
C LYS A 215 -11.51 5.08 1.91
N GLY A 216 -11.18 6.38 1.88
CA GLY A 216 -9.89 6.95 2.32
C GLY A 216 -9.45 6.52 3.71
N ARG A 217 -10.38 6.40 4.69
CA ARG A 217 -10.03 5.95 6.05
C ARG A 217 -9.35 4.57 6.06
N GLN A 218 -9.83 3.64 5.22
CA GLN A 218 -9.25 2.30 5.14
C GLN A 218 -7.85 2.34 4.52
N VAL A 219 -7.67 3.14 3.46
CA VAL A 219 -6.37 3.29 2.78
C VAL A 219 -5.35 3.95 3.71
N VAL A 220 -5.74 5.04 4.38
CA VAL A 220 -4.89 5.73 5.37
C VAL A 220 -4.51 4.78 6.51
N LYS A 221 -5.47 4.01 7.06
CA LYS A 221 -5.19 3.02 8.10
C LYS A 221 -4.18 1.96 7.63
N LYS A 222 -4.31 1.47 6.38
CA LYS A 222 -3.36 0.52 5.79
C LYS A 222 -1.94 1.10 5.74
N VAL A 223 -1.79 2.34 5.25
CA VAL A 223 -0.50 3.01 5.13
C VAL A 223 0.14 3.26 6.50
N ILE A 224 -0.64 3.75 7.48
CA ILE A 224 -0.13 4.01 8.84
C ILE A 224 0.27 2.71 9.54
N ASN A 225 -0.47 1.63 9.37
CA ASN A 225 -0.10 0.33 9.92
C ASN A 225 1.21 -0.22 9.32
N ALA A 226 1.61 0.24 8.13
CA ALA A 226 2.91 -0.10 7.55
C ALA A 226 4.05 0.80 8.05
N CYS A 227 3.74 1.94 8.69
CA CYS A 227 4.73 2.89 9.20
C CYS A 227 5.52 2.28 10.37
N LEU A 228 6.85 2.19 10.23
CA LEU A 228 7.73 1.61 11.25
C LEU A 228 7.75 2.43 12.54
N VAL A 229 7.72 3.75 12.43
CA VAL A 229 7.67 4.66 13.58
C VAL A 229 6.40 4.41 14.39
N CYS A 230 5.23 4.43 13.73
CA CYS A 230 3.95 4.18 14.41
C CYS A 230 3.88 2.76 15.01
N LYS A 231 4.42 1.75 14.32
CA LYS A 231 4.51 0.38 14.85
C LYS A 231 5.34 0.32 16.12
N LYS A 232 6.49 0.97 16.15
CA LYS A 232 7.37 0.99 17.33
C LYS A 232 6.66 1.52 18.57
N PHE A 233 5.89 2.60 18.42
CA PHE A 233 5.16 3.22 19.54
C PHE A 233 3.82 2.53 19.87
N ALA A 234 3.26 1.75 18.94
CA ALA A 234 2.01 1.02 19.14
C ALA A 234 2.20 -0.38 19.72
N VAL A 235 3.45 -0.83 19.91
CA VAL A 235 3.74 -2.15 20.50
C VAL A 235 3.22 -2.19 21.93
N LYS A 236 2.33 -3.13 22.20
CA LYS A 236 1.86 -3.41 23.56
C LYS A 236 2.93 -4.20 24.31
N PRO A 237 3.18 -3.89 25.58
CA PRO A 237 4.08 -4.70 26.39
C PRO A 237 3.57 -6.15 26.45
N ALA A 238 4.49 -7.09 26.44
CA ALA A 238 4.15 -8.51 26.59
C ALA A 238 3.43 -8.74 27.92
N LYS A 239 2.31 -9.44 27.88
CA LYS A 239 1.63 -9.88 29.12
C LYS A 239 2.35 -11.11 29.63
N GLN A 240 3.02 -10.98 30.75
CA GLN A 240 3.60 -12.10 31.44
C GLN A 240 2.51 -12.81 32.27
N LEU A 241 2.46 -14.13 32.19
CA LEU A 241 1.59 -14.91 33.06
C LEU A 241 2.09 -14.79 34.49
N THR A 242 1.16 -14.53 35.42
CA THR A 242 1.46 -14.45 36.83
C THR A 242 1.88 -15.85 37.32
N GLY A 243 3.14 -16.00 37.66
CA GLY A 243 3.64 -17.25 38.28
C GLY A 243 3.17 -17.40 39.71
N GLN A 244 3.30 -18.62 40.23
CA GLN A 244 3.07 -18.90 41.67
C GLN A 244 4.08 -18.12 42.52
N LEU A 245 3.64 -17.54 43.61
CA LEU A 245 4.53 -16.89 44.55
C LEU A 245 5.41 -17.91 45.26
N PRO A 246 6.69 -17.62 45.48
CA PRO A 246 7.56 -18.44 46.31
C PRO A 246 6.99 -18.61 47.72
N ARG A 247 7.23 -19.76 48.32
CA ARG A 247 6.75 -20.08 49.70
C ARG A 247 7.10 -18.98 50.69
N ASP A 248 8.29 -18.43 50.59
CA ASP A 248 8.82 -17.41 51.50
C ASP A 248 8.07 -16.07 51.45
N ARG A 249 7.28 -15.86 50.39
CA ARG A 249 6.40 -14.67 50.25
C ARG A 249 4.99 -14.87 50.77
N VAL A 250 4.56 -16.12 50.94
CA VAL A 250 3.18 -16.45 51.36
C VAL A 250 3.07 -17.06 52.75
N VAL A 251 4.17 -17.49 53.32
CA VAL A 251 4.22 -18.06 54.71
C VAL A 251 4.64 -16.95 55.65
N GLN A 252 3.92 -16.89 56.81
CA GLN A 252 4.26 -15.94 57.87
C GLN A 252 5.63 -16.26 58.44
N SER A 253 6.52 -15.28 58.53
CA SER A 253 7.86 -15.41 59.06
C SER A 253 8.19 -14.25 60.01
N ASN A 254 9.19 -14.46 60.92
CA ASN A 254 9.63 -13.37 61.77
C ASN A 254 10.21 -12.18 60.95
N PRO A 255 10.11 -10.96 61.47
CA PRO A 255 10.68 -9.80 60.79
C PRO A 255 12.17 -10.03 60.44
N PHE A 256 12.56 -9.66 59.18
CA PHE A 256 13.92 -9.76 58.63
C PHE A 256 14.46 -11.19 58.42
N THR A 257 13.68 -12.27 58.65
CA THR A 257 14.12 -13.65 58.33
C THR A 257 14.20 -13.88 56.80
N VAL A 258 13.31 -13.23 56.03
CA VAL A 258 13.30 -13.26 54.59
C VAL A 258 13.28 -11.80 54.10
N VAL A 259 14.28 -11.41 53.33
CA VAL A 259 14.40 -10.04 52.78
C VAL A 259 14.39 -10.10 51.27
N GLY A 260 13.49 -9.35 50.63
CA GLY A 260 13.47 -9.14 49.21
C GLY A 260 14.27 -7.86 48.85
N ILE A 261 15.21 -7.99 47.92
CA ILE A 261 15.97 -6.83 47.42
C ILE A 261 15.50 -6.57 46.00
N ASP A 262 15.06 -5.35 45.74
CA ASP A 262 14.72 -4.89 44.39
C ASP A 262 15.78 -3.86 43.92
N LEU A 263 16.40 -4.15 42.78
CA LEU A 263 17.43 -3.29 42.22
C LEU A 263 16.80 -2.38 41.15
N THR A 264 16.76 -1.10 41.39
CA THR A 264 16.41 -0.12 40.38
C THR A 264 17.54 0.03 39.38
N GLY A 265 17.22 0.28 38.11
CA GLY A 265 18.23 0.65 37.11
C GLY A 265 18.98 1.94 37.50
N ALA A 266 20.06 2.25 36.80
CA ALA A 266 20.88 3.42 37.05
C ALA A 266 20.03 4.71 37.09
N VAL A 267 20.03 5.39 38.23
CA VAL A 267 19.34 6.68 38.43
C VAL A 267 20.34 7.80 38.25
N THR A 268 20.05 8.75 37.34
CA THR A 268 20.88 9.92 37.13
C THR A 268 20.47 11.02 38.12
N ILE A 269 21.29 11.36 39.05
CA ILE A 269 21.05 12.44 40.00
C ILE A 269 21.72 13.73 39.47
N ARG A 270 20.97 14.83 39.40
CA ARG A 270 21.47 16.14 39.02
C ARG A 270 21.89 16.91 40.28
N GLU A 271 23.19 16.99 40.52
CA GLU A 271 23.71 17.86 41.59
C GLU A 271 23.69 19.34 41.16
N LYS A 272 23.63 20.25 42.15
CA LYS A 272 23.54 21.70 41.92
C LYS A 272 24.73 22.30 41.15
N ARG A 273 25.81 21.53 40.89
CA ARG A 273 26.95 21.91 40.04
C ARG A 273 27.13 20.90 38.89
N ILE A 274 26.23 20.94 37.92
CA ILE A 274 26.39 20.42 36.54
C ILE A 274 27.21 19.09 36.37
N THR A 275 27.32 18.23 37.37
CA THR A 275 27.92 16.89 37.27
C THR A 275 26.87 15.82 37.51
N THR A 276 26.61 15.02 36.48
CA THR A 276 25.76 13.82 36.59
C THR A 276 26.59 12.69 37.16
N LYS A 277 26.33 12.25 38.40
CA LYS A 277 26.85 10.99 38.94
C LYS A 277 25.86 9.85 38.68
N ARG A 278 26.36 8.76 38.15
CA ARG A 278 25.60 7.50 38.11
C ARG A 278 25.76 6.80 39.44
N CYS A 279 24.67 6.57 40.17
CA CYS A 279 24.69 5.66 41.30
C CYS A 279 24.39 4.24 40.77
N THR A 280 25.32 3.35 40.96
CA THR A 280 25.17 1.90 40.71
C THR A 280 24.62 1.21 41.96
#